data_fc34a37c829537dce3ea5d2e3eae6af9
#
_entry.id   fc34a37c829537dce3ea5d2e3eae6af9
#
_cell.length_a   1.000
_cell.length_b   1.000
_cell.length_c   1.000
_cell.angle_alpha   90.00
_cell.angle_beta   90.00
_cell.angle_gamma   90.00
#
_symmetry.space_group_name_H-M   'P 1'
#
loop_
_entity.id
_entity.type
_entity.pdbx_description
1 polymer ?
#
loop_
_entity_poly.entity_id
_entity_poly.type
_entity_poly.pdbx_seq_one_letter_code
_entity_poly.pdbx_strand_id
1 'polypeptide(L)'
;MSASPVYPLEGGCACGYVRYRITSPPLFVHCCHCRWCQRESGASFALNALIEADRVVHLAAEPQLIDTPSNSGKGQKIARCPKCQVAVWSNYAGAGPILRFVRVGTLDHSDSLPPDIHIYTASKQPWVVIAPDVPAVPEYYQSDRFWPPESLARRKAFWPSVEAYRAAQRS
;
A
#
# COMPACT_ATOMS: atom_id res chain seq x y z
N MET A 1 12.37 -5.97 -20.13
CA MET A 1 11.34 -4.93 -19.88
C MET A 1 10.02 -5.66 -19.69
N SER A 2 9.46 -5.69 -18.48
CA SER A 2 8.13 -6.31 -18.29
C SER A 2 7.08 -5.43 -18.95
N ALA A 3 6.12 -6.05 -19.65
CA ALA A 3 5.00 -5.32 -20.22
C ALA A 3 4.22 -4.62 -19.08
N SER A 4 3.70 -3.42 -19.37
CA SER A 4 2.84 -2.73 -18.40
C SER A 4 1.64 -3.61 -18.04
N PRO A 5 1.27 -3.71 -16.76
CA PRO A 5 0.16 -4.57 -16.36
C PRO A 5 -1.16 -4.13 -16.99
N VAL A 6 -1.96 -5.11 -17.40
CA VAL A 6 -3.32 -4.87 -17.93
C VAL A 6 -4.29 -4.89 -16.76
N TYR A 7 -5.06 -3.82 -16.60
CA TYR A 7 -6.08 -3.71 -15.55
C TYR A 7 -7.44 -4.24 -16.01
N PRO A 8 -8.28 -4.78 -15.12
CA PRO A 8 -8.07 -4.85 -13.66
C PRO A 8 -7.10 -5.95 -13.21
N LEU A 9 -6.42 -5.74 -12.06
CA LEU A 9 -5.66 -6.78 -11.37
C LEU A 9 -6.49 -7.35 -10.22
N GLU A 10 -6.62 -8.66 -10.14
CA GLU A 10 -7.33 -9.34 -9.06
C GLU A 10 -6.37 -9.84 -7.99
N GLY A 11 -6.91 -10.03 -6.79
CA GLY A 11 -6.18 -10.54 -5.65
C GLY A 11 -7.10 -10.93 -4.50
N GLY A 12 -6.51 -11.38 -3.40
CA GLY A 12 -7.27 -11.77 -2.21
C GLY A 12 -6.42 -12.44 -1.15
N CYS A 13 -7.09 -13.02 -0.17
CA CYS A 13 -6.44 -13.78 0.89
C CYS A 13 -6.14 -15.21 0.45
N ALA A 14 -5.28 -15.91 1.21
CA ALA A 14 -4.86 -17.27 0.89
C ALA A 14 -6.00 -18.31 0.83
N CYS A 15 -7.10 -18.11 1.59
CA CYS A 15 -8.23 -19.04 1.61
C CYS A 15 -9.34 -18.70 0.59
N GLY A 16 -9.19 -17.63 -0.19
CA GLY A 16 -10.17 -17.18 -1.18
C GLY A 16 -11.43 -16.50 -0.60
N TYR A 17 -11.59 -16.43 0.72
CA TYR A 17 -12.77 -15.82 1.34
C TYR A 17 -12.87 -14.31 1.08
N VAL A 18 -11.76 -13.58 1.11
CA VAL A 18 -11.66 -12.18 0.71
C VAL A 18 -11.09 -12.13 -0.69
N ARG A 19 -11.82 -11.51 -1.62
CA ARG A 19 -11.37 -11.27 -3.00
C ARG A 19 -11.65 -9.82 -3.37
N TYR A 20 -10.73 -9.23 -4.13
CA TYR A 20 -10.84 -7.86 -4.60
C TYR A 20 -10.20 -7.70 -5.98
N ARG A 21 -10.46 -6.57 -6.64
CA ARG A 21 -9.75 -6.14 -7.85
C ARG A 21 -9.33 -4.69 -7.76
N ILE A 22 -8.18 -4.39 -8.29
CA ILE A 22 -7.66 -3.05 -8.54
C ILE A 22 -8.06 -2.66 -9.96
N THR A 23 -8.83 -1.59 -10.11
CA THR A 23 -9.44 -1.21 -11.40
C THR A 23 -8.55 -0.32 -12.28
N SER A 24 -7.44 0.20 -11.74
CA SER A 24 -6.52 1.10 -12.45
C SER A 24 -5.11 1.01 -11.87
N PRO A 25 -4.08 1.57 -12.52
CA PRO A 25 -2.74 1.67 -11.95
C PRO A 25 -2.77 2.28 -10.53
N PRO A 26 -1.95 1.78 -9.57
CA PRO A 26 -1.76 2.44 -8.30
C PRO A 26 -1.15 3.83 -8.49
N LEU A 27 -1.26 4.67 -7.47
CA LEU A 27 -0.57 5.96 -7.44
C LEU A 27 0.94 5.78 -7.41
N PHE A 28 1.40 4.83 -6.58
CA PHE A 28 2.81 4.51 -6.41
C PHE A 28 2.99 3.20 -5.65
N VAL A 29 4.03 2.44 -5.95
CA VAL A 29 4.34 1.15 -5.29
C VAL A 29 5.56 1.32 -4.40
N HIS A 30 5.39 1.12 -3.09
CA HIS A 30 6.43 1.27 -2.08
C HIS A 30 6.98 -0.08 -1.62
N CYS A 31 8.29 -0.24 -1.63
CA CYS A 31 8.99 -1.29 -0.89
C CYS A 31 9.47 -0.70 0.45
N CYS A 32 8.77 -0.97 1.54
CA CYS A 32 9.04 -0.39 2.84
C CYS A 32 9.91 -1.30 3.71
N HIS A 33 11.10 -0.81 4.10
CA HIS A 33 12.08 -1.53 4.91
C HIS A 33 12.02 -1.18 6.42
N CYS A 34 11.03 -0.41 6.90
CA CYS A 34 10.96 -0.07 8.30
C CYS A 34 10.73 -1.31 9.17
N ARG A 35 11.23 -1.28 10.42
CA ARG A 35 11.14 -2.40 11.37
C ARG A 35 9.70 -2.80 11.67
N TRP A 36 8.76 -1.86 11.59
CA TRP A 36 7.34 -2.16 11.75
C TRP A 36 6.84 -3.06 10.59
N CYS A 37 7.09 -2.66 9.34
CA CYS A 37 6.69 -3.46 8.18
C CYS A 37 7.33 -4.85 8.18
N GLN A 38 8.60 -4.95 8.59
CA GLN A 38 9.29 -6.24 8.73
C GLN A 38 8.57 -7.15 9.75
N ARG A 39 8.20 -6.62 10.92
CA ARG A 39 7.49 -7.40 11.96
C ARG A 39 6.08 -7.76 11.54
N GLU A 40 5.36 -6.82 10.92
CA GLU A 40 3.97 -7.01 10.51
C GLU A 40 3.83 -8.05 9.39
N SER A 41 4.78 -8.09 8.46
CA SER A 41 4.78 -9.04 7.33
C SER A 41 5.54 -10.34 7.62
N GLY A 42 6.43 -10.36 8.63
CA GLY A 42 7.37 -11.48 8.85
C GLY A 42 8.45 -11.59 7.76
N ALA A 43 8.62 -10.55 6.92
CA ALA A 43 9.55 -10.51 5.80
C ALA A 43 10.57 -9.37 5.95
N SER A 44 11.52 -9.27 5.03
CA SER A 44 12.56 -8.24 5.04
C SER A 44 12.04 -6.84 4.71
N PHE A 45 10.86 -6.76 4.10
CA PHE A 45 10.15 -5.54 3.69
C PHE A 45 8.67 -5.85 3.44
N ALA A 46 7.87 -4.79 3.30
CA ALA A 46 6.51 -4.90 2.80
C ALA A 46 6.37 -4.16 1.47
N LEU A 47 5.82 -4.81 0.45
CA LEU A 47 5.52 -4.21 -0.85
C LEU A 47 4.06 -3.79 -0.88
N ASN A 48 3.83 -2.48 -1.05
CA ASN A 48 2.50 -1.88 -0.93
C ASN A 48 2.19 -0.98 -2.13
N ALA A 49 1.10 -1.27 -2.81
CA ALA A 49 0.53 -0.43 -3.86
C ALA A 49 -0.42 0.61 -3.23
N LEU A 50 -0.04 1.87 -3.27
CA LEU A 50 -0.87 2.98 -2.80
C LEU A 50 -1.90 3.34 -3.87
N ILE A 51 -3.19 3.30 -3.51
CA ILE A 51 -4.30 3.56 -4.43
C ILE A 51 -5.50 4.16 -3.69
N GLU A 52 -6.34 4.88 -4.40
CA GLU A 52 -7.62 5.36 -3.90
C GLU A 52 -8.54 4.17 -3.56
N ALA A 53 -9.27 4.27 -2.46
CA ALA A 53 -10.08 3.17 -1.94
C ALA A 53 -11.25 2.77 -2.88
N ASP A 54 -11.80 3.72 -3.63
CA ASP A 54 -12.86 3.52 -4.62
C ASP A 54 -12.41 2.74 -5.88
N ARG A 55 -11.09 2.65 -6.07
CA ARG A 55 -10.46 1.85 -7.15
C ARG A 55 -10.15 0.40 -6.74
N VAL A 56 -10.53 0.01 -5.54
CA VAL A 56 -10.40 -1.37 -5.05
C VAL A 56 -11.78 -1.92 -4.77
N VAL A 57 -12.29 -2.71 -5.71
CA VAL A 57 -13.64 -3.28 -5.69
C VAL A 57 -13.63 -4.65 -5.03
N HIS A 58 -14.57 -4.89 -4.11
CA HIS A 58 -14.76 -6.21 -3.51
C HIS A 58 -15.43 -7.16 -4.50
N LEU A 59 -14.91 -8.39 -4.60
CA LEU A 59 -15.45 -9.46 -5.45
C LEU A 59 -16.10 -10.58 -4.62
N ALA A 60 -15.81 -10.63 -3.33
CA ALA A 60 -16.32 -11.60 -2.37
C ALA A 60 -16.51 -10.92 -1.01
N ALA A 61 -16.35 -11.66 0.10
CA ALA A 61 -16.52 -11.11 1.43
C ALA A 61 -15.52 -9.97 1.73
N GLU A 62 -15.98 -8.99 2.48
CA GLU A 62 -15.13 -7.89 2.95
C GLU A 62 -14.19 -8.36 4.06
N PRO A 63 -12.96 -7.82 4.12
CA PRO A 63 -12.06 -8.07 5.21
C PRO A 63 -12.49 -7.32 6.48
N GLN A 64 -12.07 -7.83 7.64
CA GLN A 64 -12.21 -7.13 8.91
C GLN A 64 -11.11 -6.07 9.05
N LEU A 65 -11.49 -4.87 9.47
CA LEU A 65 -10.54 -3.79 9.78
C LEU A 65 -10.08 -3.89 11.24
N ILE A 66 -8.81 -4.11 11.44
CA ILE A 66 -8.18 -4.25 12.76
C ILE A 66 -7.36 -3.01 13.08
N ASP A 67 -7.68 -2.35 14.19
CA ASP A 67 -6.88 -1.23 14.70
C ASP A 67 -5.50 -1.75 15.11
N THR A 68 -4.49 -1.17 14.51
CA THR A 68 -3.10 -1.63 14.64
C THR A 68 -2.19 -0.41 14.83
N PRO A 69 -1.24 -0.43 15.76
CA PRO A 69 -0.22 0.62 15.85
C PRO A 69 0.54 0.78 14.54
N SER A 70 1.22 1.90 14.37
CA SER A 70 2.09 2.15 13.21
C SER A 70 3.39 2.84 13.64
N ASN A 71 4.39 2.83 12.78
CA ASN A 71 5.69 3.48 13.05
C ASN A 71 5.57 4.98 13.29
N SER A 72 4.56 5.63 12.73
CA SER A 72 4.29 7.07 12.93
C SER A 72 3.65 7.40 14.29
N GLY A 73 3.26 6.41 15.09
CA GLY A 73 2.51 6.56 16.34
C GLY A 73 1.02 6.91 16.14
N LYS A 74 0.58 7.20 14.92
CA LYS A 74 -0.82 7.60 14.62
C LYS A 74 -1.76 6.43 14.39
N GLY A 75 -1.24 5.21 14.31
CA GLY A 75 -2.01 4.01 14.03
C GLY A 75 -2.35 3.82 12.56
N GLN A 76 -2.94 2.66 12.28
CA GLN A 76 -3.47 2.24 10.99
C GLN A 76 -4.60 1.24 11.23
N LYS A 77 -5.46 1.07 10.23
CA LYS A 77 -6.40 -0.04 10.18
C LYS A 77 -5.91 -1.05 9.15
N ILE A 78 -5.63 -2.28 9.59
CA ILE A 78 -5.22 -3.35 8.67
C ILE A 78 -6.45 -4.18 8.32
N ALA A 79 -6.72 -4.29 7.04
CA ALA A 79 -7.77 -5.15 6.49
C ALA A 79 -7.28 -6.59 6.44
N ARG A 80 -7.85 -7.47 7.26
CA ARG A 80 -7.51 -8.89 7.35
C ARG A 80 -8.68 -9.78 7.00
N CYS A 81 -8.38 -10.90 6.37
CA CYS A 81 -9.39 -11.95 6.20
C CYS A 81 -9.79 -12.49 7.57
N PRO A 82 -11.11 -12.55 7.92
CA PRO A 82 -11.52 -13.06 9.22
C PRO A 82 -11.28 -14.57 9.40
N LYS A 83 -11.05 -15.31 8.31
CA LYS A 83 -10.79 -16.76 8.34
C LYS A 83 -9.30 -17.12 8.43
N CYS A 84 -8.48 -16.60 7.50
CA CYS A 84 -7.07 -16.98 7.42
C CYS A 84 -6.11 -15.90 7.92
N GLN A 85 -6.62 -14.74 8.37
CA GLN A 85 -5.87 -13.61 8.94
C GLN A 85 -4.85 -12.95 7.99
N VAL A 86 -4.80 -13.33 6.71
CA VAL A 86 -3.95 -12.66 5.72
C VAL A 86 -4.38 -11.20 5.60
N ALA A 87 -3.40 -10.29 5.73
CA ALA A 87 -3.59 -8.86 5.54
C ALA A 87 -3.62 -8.54 4.04
N VAL A 88 -4.65 -7.85 3.56
CA VAL A 88 -4.82 -7.51 2.14
C VAL A 88 -4.50 -6.04 1.85
N TRP A 89 -4.76 -5.11 2.76
CA TRP A 89 -4.32 -3.72 2.69
C TRP A 89 -4.27 -3.06 4.08
N SER A 90 -3.68 -1.86 4.11
CA SER A 90 -3.71 -0.97 5.28
C SER A 90 -4.31 0.38 4.91
N ASN A 91 -5.03 0.98 5.86
CA ASN A 91 -5.47 2.37 5.83
C ASN A 91 -4.74 3.11 6.96
N TYR A 92 -3.80 3.99 6.62
CA TYR A 92 -3.08 4.78 7.62
C TYR A 92 -3.90 5.99 8.08
N ALA A 93 -3.81 6.35 9.35
CA ALA A 93 -4.56 7.44 9.98
C ALA A 93 -4.42 8.80 9.25
N GLY A 94 -3.32 9.01 8.53
CA GLY A 94 -3.09 10.24 7.76
C GLY A 94 -4.04 10.46 6.58
N ALA A 95 -4.66 9.41 6.04
CA ALA A 95 -5.61 9.48 4.92
C ALA A 95 -6.88 8.66 5.19
N GLY A 96 -6.89 7.87 6.27
CA GLY A 96 -8.03 7.07 6.69
C GLY A 96 -8.57 6.15 5.60
N PRO A 97 -9.89 6.08 5.42
CA PRO A 97 -10.52 5.18 4.47
C PRO A 97 -10.35 5.60 2.99
N ILE A 98 -9.79 6.77 2.72
CA ILE A 98 -9.70 7.35 1.36
C ILE A 98 -8.62 6.64 0.55
N LEU A 99 -7.53 6.21 1.18
CA LEU A 99 -6.42 5.52 0.54
C LEU A 99 -6.22 4.13 1.11
N ARG A 100 -5.88 3.18 0.24
CA ARG A 100 -5.46 1.82 0.60
C ARG A 100 -4.01 1.59 0.19
N PHE A 101 -3.25 0.98 1.07
CA PHE A 101 -1.93 0.42 0.81
C PHE A 101 -2.10 -1.08 0.60
N VAL A 102 -2.44 -1.46 -0.63
CA VAL A 102 -2.72 -2.85 -0.98
C VAL A 102 -1.42 -3.66 -0.93
N ARG A 103 -1.44 -4.81 -0.24
CA ARG A 103 -0.31 -5.72 -0.17
C ARG A 103 -0.11 -6.38 -1.54
N VAL A 104 0.94 -6.01 -2.26
CA VAL A 104 1.18 -6.52 -3.61
C VAL A 104 1.28 -8.04 -3.65
N GLY A 105 1.89 -8.66 -2.63
CA GLY A 105 1.95 -10.12 -2.50
C GLY A 105 0.61 -10.84 -2.37
N THR A 106 -0.51 -10.11 -2.25
CA THR A 106 -1.88 -10.69 -2.25
C THR A 106 -2.59 -10.56 -3.60
N LEU A 107 -1.93 -10.01 -4.62
CA LEU A 107 -2.40 -10.06 -6.01
C LEU A 107 -2.12 -11.44 -6.60
N ASP A 108 -2.99 -11.92 -7.47
CA ASP A 108 -2.83 -13.19 -8.17
C ASP A 108 -1.59 -13.21 -9.08
N HIS A 109 -1.24 -12.04 -9.63
CA HIS A 109 -0.03 -11.78 -10.41
C HIS A 109 0.79 -10.69 -9.73
N SER A 110 1.40 -11.00 -8.58
CA SER A 110 2.14 -10.04 -7.75
C SER A 110 3.41 -9.50 -8.41
N ASP A 111 3.97 -10.19 -9.37
CA ASP A 111 5.10 -9.79 -10.22
C ASP A 111 4.76 -8.63 -11.17
N SER A 112 3.47 -8.35 -11.39
CA SER A 112 3.01 -7.25 -12.24
C SER A 112 3.28 -5.86 -11.68
N LEU A 113 3.52 -5.73 -10.35
CA LEU A 113 3.73 -4.45 -9.68
C LEU A 113 5.09 -4.43 -8.94
N PRO A 114 6.20 -4.22 -9.65
CA PRO A 114 7.49 -3.99 -9.02
C PRO A 114 7.48 -2.69 -8.21
N PRO A 115 8.43 -2.50 -7.27
CA PRO A 115 8.52 -1.26 -6.51
C PRO A 115 8.95 -0.08 -7.38
N ASP A 116 8.25 1.06 -7.22
CA ASP A 116 8.67 2.34 -7.78
C ASP A 116 9.74 3.00 -6.90
N ILE A 117 9.76 2.68 -5.59
CA ILE A 117 10.70 3.25 -4.62
C ILE A 117 10.91 2.31 -3.44
N HIS A 118 12.14 2.27 -2.92
CA HIS A 118 12.47 1.72 -1.62
C HIS A 118 12.51 2.82 -0.56
N ILE A 119 11.71 2.67 0.51
CA ILE A 119 11.64 3.65 1.61
C ILE A 119 12.11 3.03 2.93
N TYR A 120 12.56 3.89 3.87
CA TYR A 120 13.11 3.48 5.17
C TYR A 120 14.31 2.53 5.03
N THR A 121 15.17 2.79 4.06
CA THR A 121 16.35 1.94 3.80
C THR A 121 17.40 2.03 4.90
N ALA A 122 17.34 3.06 5.76
CA ALA A 122 18.16 3.15 6.97
C ALA A 122 18.01 1.91 7.89
N SER A 123 16.84 1.26 7.86
CA SER A 123 16.57 0.03 8.63
C SER A 123 16.49 -1.24 7.77
N LYS A 124 16.93 -1.15 6.50
CA LYS A 124 17.00 -2.29 5.58
C LYS A 124 17.87 -3.41 6.14
N GLN A 125 17.50 -4.65 5.92
CA GLN A 125 18.36 -5.79 6.23
C GLN A 125 19.64 -5.74 5.37
N PRO A 126 20.82 -6.00 5.94
CA PRO A 126 22.10 -5.80 5.24
C PRO A 126 22.27 -6.67 3.99
N TRP A 127 21.66 -7.83 3.98
CA TRP A 127 21.71 -8.80 2.87
C TRP A 127 20.68 -8.55 1.76
N VAL A 128 19.75 -7.59 1.93
CA VAL A 128 18.82 -7.19 0.87
C VAL A 128 19.53 -6.26 -0.10
N VAL A 129 19.63 -6.69 -1.33
CA VAL A 129 20.19 -5.88 -2.43
C VAL A 129 19.06 -5.11 -3.10
N ILE A 130 19.25 -3.81 -3.29
CA ILE A 130 18.35 -2.94 -4.03
C ILE A 130 18.93 -2.74 -5.43
N ALA A 131 18.10 -2.91 -6.46
CA ALA A 131 18.51 -2.67 -7.83
C ALA A 131 18.90 -1.17 -8.02
N PRO A 132 20.00 -0.87 -8.73
CA PRO A 132 20.53 0.49 -8.79
C PRO A 132 19.65 1.46 -9.57
N ASP A 133 18.75 0.97 -10.39
CA ASP A 133 17.79 1.72 -11.22
C ASP A 133 16.48 2.06 -10.48
N VAL A 134 16.29 1.52 -9.27
CA VAL A 134 15.10 1.83 -8.45
C VAL A 134 15.46 2.85 -7.38
N PRO A 135 14.75 3.99 -7.29
CA PRO A 135 14.96 4.98 -6.24
C PRO A 135 14.92 4.38 -4.84
N ALA A 136 15.83 4.84 -3.97
CA ALA A 136 15.94 4.38 -2.59
C ALA A 136 16.23 5.56 -1.66
N VAL A 137 15.45 5.69 -0.57
CA VAL A 137 15.59 6.78 0.40
C VAL A 137 15.67 6.24 1.83
N PRO A 138 16.50 6.87 2.70
CA PRO A 138 16.70 6.39 4.06
C PRO A 138 15.45 6.45 4.93
N GLU A 139 14.58 7.41 4.69
CA GLU A 139 13.33 7.68 5.43
C GLU A 139 12.13 7.66 4.47
N TYR A 140 11.14 8.53 4.72
CA TYR A 140 10.05 8.82 3.80
C TYR A 140 10.44 9.97 2.85
N TYR A 141 9.61 10.26 1.86
CA TYR A 141 9.93 11.21 0.78
C TYR A 141 8.76 12.17 0.48
N GLN A 142 9.03 13.19 -0.32
CA GLN A 142 8.02 14.10 -0.87
C GLN A 142 7.54 13.56 -2.22
N SER A 143 6.22 13.37 -2.37
CA SER A 143 5.63 12.75 -3.56
C SER A 143 5.90 13.50 -4.87
N ASP A 144 5.98 14.82 -4.83
CA ASP A 144 6.28 15.68 -5.97
C ASP A 144 7.67 15.45 -6.60
N ARG A 145 8.59 14.80 -5.87
CA ARG A 145 9.91 14.44 -6.37
C ARG A 145 9.96 13.12 -7.15
N PHE A 146 9.00 12.24 -6.92
CA PHE A 146 9.09 10.85 -7.39
C PHE A 146 7.85 10.38 -8.15
N TRP A 147 6.68 10.94 -7.86
CA TRP A 147 5.46 10.47 -8.48
C TRP A 147 5.32 10.97 -9.91
N PRO A 148 4.81 10.13 -10.82
CA PRO A 148 4.53 10.55 -12.18
C PRO A 148 3.40 11.61 -12.20
N PRO A 149 3.34 12.45 -13.25
CA PRO A 149 2.38 13.55 -13.35
C PRO A 149 0.92 13.14 -13.19
N GLU A 150 0.54 11.97 -13.72
CA GLU A 150 -0.81 11.42 -13.59
C GLU A 150 -1.17 11.07 -12.13
N SER A 151 -0.24 10.54 -11.36
CA SER A 151 -0.43 10.23 -9.94
C SER A 151 -0.53 11.51 -9.10
N LEU A 152 0.25 12.54 -9.44
CA LEU A 152 0.15 13.86 -8.82
C LEU A 152 -1.20 14.54 -9.13
N ALA A 153 -1.70 14.44 -10.35
CA ALA A 153 -3.02 14.93 -10.73
C ALA A 153 -4.14 14.23 -9.95
N ARG A 154 -4.08 12.90 -9.84
CA ARG A 154 -5.01 12.11 -9.04
C ARG A 154 -4.94 12.50 -7.56
N ARG A 155 -3.72 12.67 -7.01
CA ARG A 155 -3.52 13.16 -5.63
C ARG A 155 -4.21 14.50 -5.40
N LYS A 156 -4.05 15.45 -6.31
CA LYS A 156 -4.71 16.76 -6.24
C LYS A 156 -6.24 16.62 -6.19
N ALA A 157 -6.81 15.69 -6.95
CA ALA A 157 -8.25 15.48 -7.01
C ALA A 157 -8.84 14.94 -5.70
N PHE A 158 -8.20 13.96 -5.04
CA PHE A 158 -8.71 13.39 -3.79
C PHE A 158 -8.25 14.13 -2.52
N TRP A 159 -7.25 15.01 -2.60
CA TRP A 159 -6.66 15.67 -1.42
C TRP A 159 -7.66 16.44 -0.55
N PRO A 160 -8.66 17.19 -1.09
CA PRO A 160 -9.69 17.83 -0.28
C PRO A 160 -10.45 16.86 0.64
N SER A 161 -10.71 15.64 0.18
CA SER A 161 -11.35 14.59 1.00
C SER A 161 -10.45 14.15 2.17
N VAL A 162 -9.13 14.08 1.94
CA VAL A 162 -8.17 13.77 3.00
C VAL A 162 -8.11 14.90 4.05
N GLU A 163 -8.16 16.16 3.61
CA GLU A 163 -8.19 17.31 4.52
C GLU A 163 -9.47 17.36 5.34
N ALA A 164 -10.63 17.11 4.73
CA ALA A 164 -11.91 17.02 5.42
C ALA A 164 -11.91 15.88 6.45
N TYR A 165 -11.40 14.70 6.09
CA TYR A 165 -11.23 13.59 7.01
C TYR A 165 -10.35 13.96 8.21
N ARG A 166 -9.20 14.59 7.98
CA ARG A 166 -8.29 15.03 9.06
C ARG A 166 -8.90 16.09 9.97
N ALA A 167 -9.70 17.00 9.42
CA ALA A 167 -10.41 18.00 10.21
C ALA A 167 -11.43 17.35 11.16
N ALA A 168 -12.20 16.38 10.64
CA ALA A 168 -13.17 15.64 11.45
C ALA A 168 -12.54 14.78 12.57
N GLN A 169 -11.27 14.38 12.45
CA GLN A 169 -10.56 13.63 13.50
C GLN A 169 -10.01 14.52 14.62
N ARG A 170 -10.03 15.86 14.45
CA ARG A 170 -9.53 16.85 15.44
C ARG A 170 -10.64 17.48 16.26
N SER A 171 -11.88 17.36 15.82
CA SER A 171 -13.08 17.78 16.54
C SER A 171 -13.54 16.72 17.53
#